data_6e74fe9e7fe4186fd1bdea9bb4d52630
#
_entry.id   6e74fe9e7fe4186fd1bdea9bb4d52630
#
_cell.length_a   1.000
_cell.length_b   1.000
_cell.length_c   1.000
_cell.angle_alpha   90.00
_cell.angle_beta   90.00
_cell.angle_gamma   90.00
#
_symmetry.space_group_name_H-M   'P 1'
#
loop_
_entity.id
_entity.type
_entity.pdbx_description
1 polymer ?
#
loop_
_entity_poly.entity_id
_entity_poly.type
_entity_poly.pdbx_seq_one_letter_code
_entity_poly.pdbx_strand_id
1 'polypeptide(L)'
;NGNPFGASDYQKNKGRLLETGLKIQEYEGGVSYHGKSITIGDELAIVGSFNMDMRSAYLDTELMLVVDSKEVTSQLKGYMEAYEADSVKVLDEENYEIPEGVERQELTKKREQRIRLVSLFNWFRFLM
;
A
#
# COMPACT_ATOMS: atom_id res chain seq x y z
N ASN A 1 -3.03 3.03 -11.61
CA ASN A 1 -3.01 1.80 -12.45
C ASN A 1 -2.71 0.53 -11.65
N GLY A 2 -3.23 0.39 -10.44
CA GLY A 2 -3.03 -0.79 -9.62
C GLY A 2 -3.71 -2.05 -10.20
N ASN A 3 -3.17 -3.21 -9.84
CA ASN A 3 -3.79 -4.51 -10.08
C ASN A 3 -5.22 -4.50 -9.48
N PRO A 4 -6.29 -4.75 -10.28
CA PRO A 4 -7.67 -4.68 -9.79
C PRO A 4 -7.96 -5.71 -8.70
N PHE A 5 -7.24 -6.81 -8.65
CA PHE A 5 -7.35 -7.83 -7.60
C PHE A 5 -6.79 -7.33 -6.27
N GLY A 6 -5.58 -6.76 -6.27
CA GLY A 6 -4.99 -6.16 -5.08
C GLY A 6 -5.81 -4.99 -4.56
N ALA A 7 -6.32 -4.13 -5.45
CA ALA A 7 -7.22 -3.04 -5.08
C ALA A 7 -8.52 -3.56 -4.45
N SER A 8 -9.12 -4.65 -5.00
CA SER A 8 -10.32 -5.27 -4.46
C SER A 8 -10.09 -5.88 -3.07
N ASP A 9 -8.96 -6.58 -2.88
CA ASP A 9 -8.61 -7.19 -1.59
C ASP A 9 -8.34 -6.12 -0.53
N TYR A 10 -7.62 -5.07 -0.88
CA TYR A 10 -7.38 -3.93 -0.01
C TYR A 10 -8.70 -3.26 0.42
N GLN A 11 -9.56 -2.88 -0.52
CA GLN A 11 -10.84 -2.23 -0.21
C GLN A 11 -11.71 -3.09 0.73
N LYS A 12 -11.72 -4.40 0.53
CA LYS A 12 -12.50 -5.32 1.36
C LYS A 12 -11.94 -5.48 2.79
N ASN A 13 -10.62 -5.36 2.96
CA ASN A 13 -9.96 -5.58 4.24
C ASN A 13 -9.55 -4.28 4.94
N LYS A 14 -9.75 -3.12 4.33
CA LYS A 14 -9.32 -1.82 4.82
C LYS A 14 -9.82 -1.52 6.23
N GLY A 15 -11.13 -1.72 6.51
CA GLY A 15 -11.70 -1.55 7.84
C GLY A 15 -11.02 -2.44 8.88
N ARG A 16 -10.83 -3.71 8.56
CA ARG A 16 -10.14 -4.67 9.45
C ARG A 16 -8.68 -4.30 9.72
N LEU A 17 -7.98 -3.76 8.73
CA LEU A 17 -6.61 -3.27 8.91
C LEU A 17 -6.58 -2.08 9.87
N LEU A 18 -7.50 -1.14 9.75
CA LEU A 18 -7.62 -0.01 10.67
C LEU A 18 -7.94 -0.45 12.10
N GLU A 19 -8.79 -1.47 12.30
CA GLU A 19 -9.11 -2.05 13.60
C GLU A 19 -7.87 -2.60 14.32
N THR A 20 -6.83 -2.99 13.60
CA THR A 20 -5.55 -3.43 14.20
C THR A 20 -4.68 -2.28 14.72
N GLY A 21 -5.12 -1.02 14.51
CA GLY A 21 -4.36 0.18 14.88
C GLY A 21 -3.34 0.63 13.82
N LEU A 22 -3.34 0.01 12.64
CA LEU A 22 -2.49 0.44 11.53
C LEU A 22 -2.91 1.82 11.04
N LYS A 23 -1.93 2.69 10.82
CA LYS A 23 -2.12 3.96 10.11
C LYS A 23 -1.89 3.70 8.62
N ILE A 24 -2.89 4.03 7.81
CA ILE A 24 -2.86 3.81 6.38
C ILE A 24 -2.81 5.16 5.68
N GLN A 25 -1.94 5.27 4.70
CA GLN A 25 -1.86 6.41 3.80
C GLN A 25 -2.02 5.90 2.37
N GLU A 26 -2.91 6.55 1.60
CA GLU A 26 -3.13 6.25 0.19
C GLU A 26 -2.43 7.35 -0.64
N TYR A 27 -1.46 6.95 -1.45
CA TYR A 27 -0.69 7.85 -2.29
C TYR A 27 -1.50 8.31 -3.51
N GLU A 28 -1.63 9.62 -3.68
CA GLU A 28 -2.39 10.27 -4.74
C GLU A 28 -1.51 10.99 -5.78
N GLY A 29 -0.19 10.87 -5.67
CA GLY A 29 0.73 11.40 -6.66
C GLY A 29 0.54 10.79 -8.04
N GLY A 30 0.88 11.50 -9.10
CA GLY A 30 0.59 11.16 -10.49
C GLY A 30 1.34 9.95 -11.06
N VAL A 31 2.28 9.34 -10.29
CA VAL A 31 3.13 8.22 -10.73
C VAL A 31 2.83 6.98 -9.90
N SER A 32 2.66 5.82 -10.57
CA SER A 32 2.46 4.56 -9.86
C SER A 32 3.74 4.15 -9.12
N TYR A 33 3.65 3.97 -7.81
CA TYR A 33 4.72 3.47 -6.96
C TYR A 33 4.59 1.95 -6.76
N HIS A 34 5.69 1.21 -6.91
CA HIS A 34 5.73 -0.24 -6.72
C HIS A 34 6.88 -0.69 -5.78
N GLY A 35 7.36 0.20 -4.94
CA GLY A 35 8.38 -0.10 -3.93
C GLY A 35 7.83 -0.95 -2.80
N LYS A 36 8.66 -1.84 -2.26
CA LYS A 36 8.43 -2.58 -1.04
C LYS A 36 9.59 -2.28 -0.13
N SER A 37 9.33 -1.46 0.86
CA SER A 37 10.35 -1.02 1.81
C SER A 37 9.76 -0.90 3.20
N ILE A 38 10.58 -1.18 4.20
CA ILE A 38 10.23 -1.11 5.61
C ILE A 38 11.40 -0.44 6.34
N THR A 39 11.11 0.42 7.30
CA THR A 39 12.10 0.92 8.25
C THR A 39 11.73 0.47 9.65
N ILE A 40 12.72 0.08 10.46
CA ILE A 40 12.53 -0.31 11.85
C ILE A 40 13.46 0.56 12.71
N GLY A 41 12.85 1.41 13.54
CA GLY A 41 13.59 2.42 14.28
C GLY A 41 14.37 3.32 13.33
N ASP A 42 15.55 3.74 13.74
CA ASP A 42 16.43 4.60 12.95
C ASP A 42 17.64 3.86 12.35
N GLU A 43 17.66 2.53 12.48
CA GLU A 43 18.84 1.72 12.18
C GLU A 43 18.66 0.74 11.04
N LEU A 44 17.46 0.17 10.89
CA LEU A 44 17.21 -0.88 9.91
C LEU A 44 16.37 -0.39 8.73
N ALA A 45 16.88 -0.60 7.53
CA ALA A 45 16.17 -0.45 6.27
C ALA A 45 16.02 -1.81 5.60
N ILE A 46 14.81 -2.13 5.13
CA ILE A 46 14.51 -3.37 4.44
C ILE A 46 13.88 -3.01 3.09
N VAL A 47 14.43 -3.53 2.01
CA VAL A 47 13.93 -3.31 0.65
C VAL A 47 13.92 -4.62 -0.12
N GLY A 48 12.94 -4.80 -0.99
CA GLY A 48 12.88 -6.03 -1.77
C GLY A 48 11.64 -6.23 -2.61
N SER A 49 11.31 -7.49 -2.88
CA SER A 49 10.20 -7.87 -3.75
C SER A 49 8.91 -8.26 -3.00
N PHE A 50 8.97 -8.50 -1.68
CA PHE A 50 7.84 -8.98 -0.88
C PHE A 50 6.68 -7.99 -0.84
N ASN A 51 5.51 -8.41 -1.32
CA ASN A 51 4.26 -7.69 -1.13
C ASN A 51 3.56 -8.16 0.16
N MET A 52 2.82 -7.28 0.81
CA MET A 52 1.96 -7.67 1.94
C MET A 52 0.68 -8.36 1.45
N ASP A 53 0.84 -9.47 0.74
CA ASP A 53 -0.26 -10.27 0.25
C ASP A 53 -0.01 -11.79 0.46
N MET A 54 -1.07 -12.58 0.26
CA MET A 54 -1.04 -14.03 0.49
C MET A 54 -0.11 -14.74 -0.49
N ARG A 55 0.03 -14.23 -1.69
CA ARG A 55 0.87 -14.82 -2.73
C ARG A 55 2.34 -14.69 -2.37
N SER A 56 2.80 -13.49 -2.04
CA SER A 56 4.18 -13.28 -1.59
C SER A 56 4.48 -14.03 -0.29
N ALA A 57 3.48 -14.17 0.59
CA ALA A 57 3.69 -14.85 1.87
C ALA A 57 3.77 -16.38 1.77
N TYR A 58 3.12 -17.01 0.77
CA TYR A 58 2.96 -18.47 0.75
C TYR A 58 3.32 -19.16 -0.57
N LEU A 59 3.40 -18.44 -1.68
CA LEU A 59 3.56 -19.04 -3.01
C LEU A 59 4.80 -18.57 -3.77
N ASP A 60 5.12 -17.27 -3.70
CA ASP A 60 6.23 -16.71 -4.46
C ASP A 60 7.55 -16.84 -3.69
N THR A 61 8.63 -16.89 -4.44
CA THR A 61 9.97 -16.74 -3.88
C THR A 61 10.31 -15.25 -3.86
N GLU A 62 10.54 -14.73 -2.66
CA GLU A 62 10.81 -13.31 -2.44
C GLU A 62 12.24 -13.09 -1.95
N LEU A 63 12.81 -11.96 -2.32
CA LEU A 63 14.11 -11.50 -1.85
C LEU A 63 13.96 -10.18 -1.10
N MET A 64 14.44 -10.16 0.14
CA MET A 64 14.49 -8.95 0.96
C MET A 64 15.93 -8.69 1.40
N LEU A 65 16.43 -7.49 1.14
CA LEU A 65 17.70 -7.00 1.63
C LEU A 65 17.46 -6.24 2.94
N VAL A 66 18.12 -6.67 4.00
CA VAL A 66 18.12 -5.98 5.30
C VAL A 66 19.45 -5.24 5.45
N VAL A 67 19.40 -3.95 5.67
CA VAL A 67 20.56 -3.07 5.81
C VAL A 67 20.54 -2.47 7.21
N ASP A 68 21.55 -2.78 8.00
CA ASP A 68 21.81 -2.16 9.31
C ASP A 68 22.69 -0.92 9.07
N SER A 69 22.06 0.22 8.91
CA SER A 69 22.73 1.51 8.67
C SER A 69 21.80 2.67 8.93
N LYS A 70 22.16 3.53 9.86
CA LYS A 70 21.42 4.78 10.14
C LYS A 70 21.33 5.70 8.92
N GLU A 71 22.42 5.78 8.15
CA GLU A 71 22.46 6.62 6.96
C GLU A 71 21.48 6.14 5.90
N VAL A 72 21.50 4.85 5.56
CA VAL A 72 20.57 4.27 4.58
C VAL A 72 19.13 4.37 5.06
N THR A 73 18.88 4.10 6.35
CA THR A 73 17.54 4.19 6.94
C THR A 73 17.03 5.63 6.89
N SER A 74 17.88 6.62 7.19
CA SER A 74 17.51 8.04 7.10
C SER A 74 17.17 8.45 5.66
N GLN A 75 17.96 8.01 4.68
CA GLN A 75 17.68 8.28 3.26
C GLN A 75 16.35 7.65 2.84
N LEU A 76 16.10 6.38 3.21
CA LEU A 76 14.85 5.70 2.89
C LEU A 76 13.64 6.40 3.52
N LYS A 77 13.75 6.83 4.79
CA LYS A 77 12.70 7.63 5.45
C LYS A 77 12.41 8.92 4.71
N GLY A 78 13.43 9.64 4.27
CA GLY A 78 13.25 10.86 3.47
C GLY A 78 12.48 10.62 2.17
N TYR A 79 12.70 9.48 1.49
CA TYR A 79 11.89 9.09 0.34
C TYR A 79 10.45 8.75 0.73
N MET A 80 10.24 8.04 1.84
CA MET A 80 8.89 7.72 2.34
C MET A 80 8.11 8.99 2.67
N GLU A 81 8.73 9.94 3.39
CA GLU A 81 8.14 11.23 3.74
C GLU A 81 7.72 12.04 2.50
N ALA A 82 8.51 11.97 1.42
CA ALA A 82 8.14 12.62 0.16
C ALA A 82 6.87 12.01 -0.47
N TYR A 83 6.67 10.69 -0.34
CA TYR A 83 5.41 10.06 -0.78
C TYR A 83 4.26 10.35 0.20
N GLU A 84 4.54 10.43 1.49
CA GLU A 84 3.54 10.78 2.50
C GLU A 84 2.97 12.19 2.28
N ALA A 85 3.80 13.12 1.81
CA ALA A 85 3.37 14.49 1.51
C ALA A 85 2.28 14.56 0.42
N ASP A 86 2.29 13.61 -0.54
CA ASP A 86 1.31 13.49 -1.61
C ASP A 86 0.25 12.40 -1.30
N SER A 87 0.09 12.03 -0.04
CA SER A 87 -0.81 10.95 0.37
C SER A 87 -1.97 11.50 1.21
N VAL A 88 -3.12 10.83 1.11
CA VAL A 88 -4.26 11.05 1.99
C VAL A 88 -4.23 10.01 3.12
N LYS A 89 -4.52 10.45 4.34
CA LYS A 89 -4.58 9.57 5.50
C LYS A 89 -5.98 8.97 5.63
N VAL A 90 -6.04 7.67 5.74
CA VAL A 90 -7.28 6.94 5.89
C VAL A 90 -7.71 6.99 7.36
N LEU A 91 -8.90 7.54 7.63
CA LEU A 91 -9.48 7.61 8.97
C LEU A 91 -10.39 6.40 9.22
N ASP A 92 -11.21 6.06 8.24
CA ASP A 92 -12.06 4.87 8.22
C ASP A 92 -12.29 4.41 6.76
N GLU A 93 -13.27 3.54 6.50
CA GLU A 93 -13.54 2.98 5.17
C GLU A 93 -13.91 4.05 4.14
N GLU A 94 -14.55 5.15 4.56
CA GLU A 94 -15.10 6.20 3.68
C GLU A 94 -14.45 7.57 3.90
N ASN A 95 -13.90 7.82 5.09
CA ASN A 95 -13.39 9.13 5.48
C ASN A 95 -11.86 9.21 5.41
N TYR A 96 -11.39 10.37 4.96
CA TYR A 96 -9.98 10.67 4.74
C TYR A 96 -9.63 12.05 5.27
N GLU A 97 -8.44 12.18 5.80
CA GLU A 97 -7.80 13.46 6.07
C GLU A 97 -6.94 13.81 4.85
N ILE A 98 -7.31 14.88 4.14
CA ILE A 98 -6.66 15.30 2.89
C ILE A 98 -5.79 16.50 3.18
N PRO A 99 -4.46 16.40 3.00
CA PRO A 99 -3.56 17.54 3.18
C PRO A 99 -3.84 18.65 2.15
N GLU A 100 -3.46 19.88 2.49
CA GLU A 100 -3.56 21.01 1.58
C GLU A 100 -2.72 20.77 0.31
N GLY A 101 -3.34 20.96 -0.84
CA GLY A 101 -2.69 20.76 -2.15
C GLY A 101 -2.73 19.34 -2.69
N VAL A 102 -3.24 18.36 -1.95
CA VAL A 102 -3.45 16.99 -2.44
C VAL A 102 -4.86 16.85 -2.99
N GLU A 103 -4.98 16.39 -4.23
CA GLU A 103 -6.26 16.07 -4.86
C GLU A 103 -6.49 14.56 -4.83
N ARG A 104 -7.50 14.12 -4.07
CA ARG A 104 -7.88 12.72 -4.07
C ARG A 104 -8.52 12.33 -5.40
N GLN A 105 -7.97 11.31 -6.06
CA GLN A 105 -8.51 10.77 -7.29
C GLN A 105 -9.68 9.83 -6.99
N GLU A 106 -10.90 10.24 -7.32
CA GLU A 106 -12.05 9.35 -7.26
C GLU A 106 -11.93 8.22 -8.28
N LEU A 107 -12.31 7.02 -7.86
CA LEU A 107 -12.37 5.89 -8.76
C LEU A 107 -13.44 6.15 -9.84
N THR A 108 -13.06 6.04 -11.10
CA THR A 108 -14.05 6.11 -12.18
C THR A 108 -15.09 4.98 -12.03
N LYS A 109 -16.36 5.24 -12.35
CA LYS A 109 -17.46 4.24 -12.29
C LYS A 109 -17.09 2.91 -12.96
N LYS A 110 -16.34 2.97 -14.07
CA LYS A 110 -15.85 1.79 -14.80
C LYS A 110 -14.82 0.99 -13.98
N ARG A 111 -14.00 1.66 -13.20
CA ARG A 111 -13.01 1.03 -12.33
C ARG A 111 -13.65 0.41 -11.10
N GLU A 112 -14.61 1.09 -10.49
CA GLU A 112 -15.43 0.52 -9.41
C GLU A 112 -16.18 -0.74 -9.83
N GLN A 113 -16.81 -0.73 -11.01
CA GLN A 113 -17.48 -1.91 -11.56
C GLN A 113 -16.51 -3.08 -11.77
N ARG A 114 -15.29 -2.81 -12.28
CA ARG A 114 -14.26 -3.85 -12.42
C ARG A 114 -13.83 -4.41 -11.06
N ILE A 115 -13.61 -3.56 -10.07
CA ILE A 115 -13.24 -3.97 -8.71
C ILE A 115 -14.36 -4.84 -8.10
N ARG A 116 -15.63 -4.42 -8.23
CA ARG A 116 -16.79 -5.20 -7.78
C ARG A 116 -16.91 -6.55 -8.48
N LEU A 117 -16.72 -6.59 -9.80
CA LEU A 117 -16.77 -7.85 -10.56
C LEU A 117 -15.65 -8.80 -10.10
N VAL A 118 -14.45 -8.28 -9.92
CA VAL A 118 -13.30 -9.06 -9.44
C VAL A 118 -13.51 -9.55 -8.00
N SER A 119 -14.20 -8.78 -7.16
CA SER A 119 -14.49 -9.17 -5.78
C SER A 119 -15.34 -10.44 -5.67
N LEU A 120 -16.14 -10.77 -6.69
CA LEU A 120 -16.92 -12.02 -6.77
C LEU A 120 -16.02 -13.25 -6.95
N PHE A 121 -14.83 -13.07 -7.52
CA PHE A 121 -13.85 -14.14 -7.74
C PHE A 121 -12.80 -14.24 -6.64
N ASN A 122 -12.95 -13.52 -5.53
CA ASN A 122 -12.01 -13.52 -4.40
C ASN A 122 -11.80 -14.88 -3.72
N TRP A 123 -12.54 -15.91 -4.12
CA TRP A 123 -12.26 -17.29 -3.71
C TRP A 123 -10.85 -17.72 -4.16
N PHE A 124 -10.36 -17.23 -5.29
CA PHE A 124 -9.04 -17.56 -5.85
C PHE A 124 -7.91 -16.61 -5.39
N ARG A 125 -8.16 -15.78 -4.38
CA ARG A 125 -7.22 -14.73 -3.91
C ARG A 125 -5.84 -15.26 -3.50
N PHE A 126 -5.73 -16.53 -3.14
CA PHE A 126 -4.45 -17.15 -2.79
C PHE A 126 -3.62 -17.55 -4.03
N LEU A 127 -4.19 -17.49 -5.23
CA LEU A 127 -3.50 -17.76 -6.50
C LEU A 127 -3.06 -16.47 -7.22
N MET A 128 -3.37 -15.28 -6.63
CA MET A 128 -3.13 -14.00 -7.27
C MET A 128 -2.16 -13.13 -6.48
#